data_e50f1f840cb4b3b0a28de436b079d4e2
#
_entry.id   e50f1f840cb4b3b0a28de436b079d4e2
#
_cell.length_a   1.000
_cell.length_b   1.000
_cell.length_c   1.000
_cell.angle_alpha   90.00
_cell.angle_beta   90.00
_cell.angle_gamma   90.00
#
_symmetry.space_group_name_H-M   'P 1'
#
loop_
_entity.id
_entity.type
_entity.pdbx_description
1 polymer ?
#
loop_
_entity_poly.entity_id
_entity_poly.type
_entity_poly.pdbx_seq_one_letter_code
_entity_poly.pdbx_strand_id
1 'polypeptide(L)'
;MYKEFGQFINGKWQESSNKETYEVINPANEEVIGNASKASPEDVSKALQSAENGLNIWKNTPAWERSYIIRRIADRIREKKDILAKWMALEVGKPLTEGLAEVNGSADIFEWNAEETKRIY
;
A
#
# COMPACT_ATOMS: atom_id res chain seq x y z
N MET A 1 18.03 3.89 -3.00
CA MET A 1 17.81 2.86 -4.01
C MET A 1 16.34 2.49 -3.94
N TYR A 2 15.62 2.49 -5.04
CA TYR A 2 14.25 2.00 -5.15
C TYR A 2 14.20 0.52 -4.79
N LYS A 3 13.24 0.11 -3.99
CA LYS A 3 13.14 -1.28 -3.56
C LYS A 3 12.04 -1.96 -4.38
N GLU A 4 12.41 -3.00 -5.08
CA GLU A 4 11.49 -3.85 -5.82
C GLU A 4 10.66 -4.69 -4.84
N PHE A 5 9.35 -4.73 -5.10
CA PHE A 5 8.42 -5.55 -4.35
C PHE A 5 7.67 -6.46 -5.31
N GLY A 6 7.40 -7.67 -4.87
CA GLY A 6 6.45 -8.55 -5.51
C GLY A 6 5.00 -8.12 -5.25
N GLN A 7 4.10 -9.05 -5.42
CA GLN A 7 2.68 -8.90 -5.07
C GLN A 7 2.47 -9.26 -3.60
N PHE A 8 1.67 -8.48 -2.89
CA PHE A 8 1.27 -8.80 -1.51
C PHE A 8 -0.10 -9.45 -1.49
N ILE A 9 -0.14 -10.78 -1.39
CA ILE A 9 -1.38 -11.57 -1.41
C ILE A 9 -1.39 -12.51 -0.20
N ASN A 10 -2.52 -12.57 0.51
CA ASN A 10 -2.71 -13.41 1.68
C ASN A 10 -1.62 -13.23 2.76
N GLY A 11 -1.25 -11.98 3.03
CA GLY A 11 -0.26 -11.62 4.06
C GLY A 11 1.20 -11.92 3.69
N LYS A 12 1.50 -12.27 2.43
CA LYS A 12 2.85 -12.62 1.98
C LYS A 12 3.24 -11.88 0.71
N TRP A 13 4.52 -11.50 0.64
CA TRP A 13 5.14 -11.04 -0.59
C TRP A 13 5.51 -12.23 -1.47
N GLN A 14 5.15 -12.17 -2.74
CA GLN A 14 5.41 -13.24 -3.71
C GLN A 14 5.62 -12.67 -5.12
N GLU A 15 6.32 -13.43 -5.95
CA GLU A 15 6.42 -13.12 -7.36
C GLU A 15 5.08 -13.40 -8.07
N SER A 16 4.91 -12.83 -9.26
CA SER A 16 3.83 -13.20 -10.17
C SER A 16 3.95 -14.67 -10.56
N SER A 17 2.83 -15.38 -10.69
CA SER A 17 2.81 -16.81 -11.02
C SER A 17 3.46 -17.12 -12.38
N ASN A 18 3.41 -16.18 -13.33
CA ASN A 18 4.08 -16.26 -14.64
C ASN A 18 5.47 -15.61 -14.65
N LYS A 19 5.92 -15.02 -13.51
CA LYS A 19 7.20 -14.32 -13.35
C LYS A 19 7.38 -13.11 -14.26
N GLU A 20 6.30 -12.59 -14.84
CA GLU A 20 6.36 -11.37 -15.63
C GLU A 20 6.54 -10.14 -14.75
N THR A 21 7.34 -9.20 -15.25
CA THR A 21 7.58 -7.90 -14.64
C THR A 21 7.44 -6.80 -15.68
N TYR A 22 7.35 -5.56 -15.21
CA TYR A 22 7.47 -4.37 -16.06
C TYR A 22 8.40 -3.36 -15.39
N GLU A 23 9.06 -2.56 -16.24
CA GLU A 23 9.95 -1.51 -15.76
C GLU A 23 9.19 -0.36 -15.10
N VAL A 24 9.70 0.10 -13.97
CA VAL A 24 9.25 1.32 -13.31
C VAL A 24 10.20 2.45 -13.74
N ILE A 25 9.64 3.46 -14.37
CA ILE A 25 10.39 4.57 -14.97
C ILE A 25 10.18 5.83 -14.15
N ASN A 26 11.24 6.55 -13.84
CA ASN A 26 11.18 7.89 -13.27
C ASN A 26 10.79 8.90 -14.37
N PRO A 27 9.61 9.52 -14.33
CA PRO A 27 9.17 10.42 -15.39
C PRO A 27 9.94 11.75 -15.46
N ALA A 28 10.74 12.06 -14.46
CA ALA A 28 11.55 13.29 -14.46
C ALA A 28 12.80 13.21 -15.35
N ASN A 29 13.35 12.01 -15.55
CA ASN A 29 14.59 11.79 -16.29
C ASN A 29 14.56 10.55 -17.20
N GLU A 30 13.41 9.86 -17.26
CA GLU A 30 13.18 8.66 -18.08
C GLU A 30 14.08 7.45 -17.70
N GLU A 31 14.73 7.49 -16.55
CA GLU A 31 15.55 6.36 -16.08
C GLU A 31 14.70 5.24 -15.49
N VAL A 32 15.06 4.01 -15.78
CA VAL A 32 14.49 2.83 -15.11
C VAL A 32 14.99 2.78 -13.67
N ILE A 33 14.09 2.82 -12.70
CA ILE A 33 14.39 2.81 -11.27
C ILE A 33 14.21 1.44 -10.62
N GLY A 34 13.55 0.51 -11.30
CA GLY A 34 13.33 -0.86 -10.83
C GLY A 34 12.32 -1.60 -11.68
N ASN A 35 11.90 -2.78 -11.19
CA ASN A 35 10.87 -3.60 -11.82
C ASN A 35 9.74 -3.89 -10.85
N ALA A 36 8.52 -3.97 -11.35
CA ALA A 36 7.35 -4.38 -10.58
C ALA A 36 6.77 -5.66 -11.17
N SER A 37 6.23 -6.52 -10.30
CA SER A 37 5.56 -7.76 -10.71
C SER A 37 4.29 -7.45 -11.50
N LYS A 38 4.11 -8.10 -12.66
CA LYS A 38 2.91 -8.01 -13.47
C LYS A 38 1.97 -9.17 -13.10
N ALA A 39 0.86 -8.85 -12.48
CA ALA A 39 -0.11 -9.86 -12.04
C ALA A 39 -0.68 -10.63 -13.23
N SER A 40 -0.74 -11.94 -13.11
CA SER A 40 -1.49 -12.81 -14.02
C SER A 40 -2.98 -12.88 -13.60
N PRO A 41 -3.89 -13.34 -14.47
CA PRO A 41 -5.28 -13.61 -14.09
C PRO A 41 -5.41 -14.57 -12.89
N GLU A 42 -4.50 -15.53 -12.76
CA GLU A 42 -4.44 -16.44 -11.62
C GLU A 42 -4.10 -15.71 -10.32
N ASP A 43 -3.15 -14.78 -10.35
CA ASP A 43 -2.76 -13.98 -9.18
C ASP A 43 -3.92 -13.09 -8.73
N VAL A 44 -4.63 -12.48 -9.68
CA VAL A 44 -5.85 -11.68 -9.41
C VAL A 44 -6.91 -12.55 -8.73
N SER A 45 -7.13 -13.78 -9.24
CA SER A 45 -8.10 -14.71 -8.64
C SER A 45 -7.71 -15.08 -7.20
N LYS A 46 -6.43 -15.34 -6.94
CA LYS A 46 -5.91 -15.60 -5.58
C LYS A 46 -6.08 -14.38 -4.66
N ALA A 47 -5.86 -13.18 -5.18
CA ALA A 47 -6.03 -11.95 -4.42
C ALA A 47 -7.50 -11.73 -4.03
N LEU A 48 -8.44 -11.94 -4.96
CA LEU A 48 -9.88 -11.86 -4.70
C LEU A 48 -10.33 -12.89 -3.66
N GLN A 49 -9.90 -14.14 -3.79
CA GLN A 49 -10.20 -15.19 -2.80
C GLN A 49 -9.65 -14.83 -1.40
N SER A 50 -8.42 -14.27 -1.34
CA SER A 50 -7.83 -13.79 -0.10
C SER A 50 -8.64 -12.66 0.52
N ALA A 51 -9.11 -11.71 -0.32
CA ALA A 51 -9.93 -10.60 0.14
C ALA A 51 -11.30 -11.07 0.70
N GLU A 52 -11.95 -12.04 0.04
CA GLU A 52 -13.20 -12.64 0.51
C GLU A 52 -13.02 -13.34 1.86
N ASN A 53 -11.94 -14.12 2.01
CA ASN A 53 -11.60 -14.75 3.28
C ASN A 53 -11.34 -13.69 4.38
N GLY A 54 -10.61 -12.64 4.04
CA GLY A 54 -10.33 -11.51 4.93
C GLY A 54 -11.59 -10.76 5.34
N LEU A 55 -12.55 -10.56 4.44
CA LEU A 55 -13.83 -9.94 4.74
C LEU A 55 -14.61 -10.71 5.81
N ASN A 56 -14.60 -12.04 5.74
CA ASN A 56 -15.30 -12.87 6.72
C ASN A 56 -14.72 -12.72 8.15
N ILE A 57 -13.42 -12.46 8.26
CA ILE A 57 -12.77 -12.14 9.54
C ILE A 57 -13.09 -10.70 9.95
N TRP A 58 -12.85 -9.76 9.02
CA TRP A 58 -12.95 -8.32 9.30
C TRP A 58 -14.35 -7.87 9.71
N LYS A 59 -15.40 -8.37 9.05
CA LYS A 59 -16.79 -8.03 9.40
C LYS A 59 -17.19 -8.44 10.83
N ASN A 60 -16.54 -9.49 11.37
CA ASN A 60 -16.78 -9.99 12.71
C ASN A 60 -15.79 -9.42 13.77
N THR A 61 -14.80 -8.63 13.33
CA THR A 61 -13.85 -7.97 14.22
C THR A 61 -14.53 -6.80 14.93
N PRO A 62 -14.44 -6.66 16.27
CA PRO A 62 -15.04 -5.55 17.00
C PRO A 62 -14.57 -4.19 16.49
N ALA A 63 -15.44 -3.18 16.50
CA ALA A 63 -15.15 -1.84 15.99
C ALA A 63 -13.91 -1.20 16.63
N TRP A 64 -13.70 -1.40 17.92
CA TRP A 64 -12.53 -0.91 18.64
C TRP A 64 -11.22 -1.55 18.18
N GLU A 65 -11.24 -2.85 17.91
CA GLU A 65 -10.09 -3.57 17.39
C GLU A 65 -9.77 -3.14 15.96
N ARG A 66 -10.79 -2.99 15.10
CA ARG A 66 -10.62 -2.44 13.76
C ARG A 66 -10.02 -1.03 13.80
N SER A 67 -10.54 -0.16 14.67
CA SER A 67 -10.00 1.19 14.88
C SER A 67 -8.52 1.16 15.28
N TYR A 68 -8.16 0.30 16.23
CA TYR A 68 -6.77 0.15 16.66
C TYR A 68 -5.84 -0.29 15.53
N ILE A 69 -6.28 -1.25 14.71
CA ILE A 69 -5.50 -1.72 13.56
C ILE A 69 -5.30 -0.59 12.53
N ILE A 70 -6.37 0.16 12.21
CA ILE A 70 -6.31 1.27 11.25
C ILE A 70 -5.40 2.40 11.78
N ARG A 71 -5.48 2.72 13.06
CA ARG A 71 -4.60 3.73 13.69
C ARG A 71 -3.12 3.32 13.58
N ARG A 72 -2.80 2.05 13.82
CA ARG A 72 -1.42 1.56 13.64
C ARG A 72 -0.91 1.70 12.21
N ILE A 73 -1.79 1.66 11.21
CA ILE A 73 -1.39 1.94 9.81
C ILE A 73 -0.97 3.40 9.70
N ALA A 74 -1.74 4.35 10.25
CA ALA A 74 -1.37 5.77 10.26
C ALA A 74 0.00 6.01 10.91
N ASP A 75 0.24 5.40 12.08
CA ASP A 75 1.52 5.50 12.77
C ASP A 75 2.68 4.97 11.91
N ARG A 76 2.50 3.83 11.25
CA ARG A 76 3.52 3.26 10.36
C ARG A 76 3.79 4.11 9.12
N ILE A 77 2.77 4.75 8.57
CA ILE A 77 2.95 5.71 7.46
C ILE A 77 3.82 6.88 7.94
N ARG A 78 3.53 7.47 9.10
CA ARG A 78 4.31 8.58 9.67
C ARG A 78 5.76 8.17 9.98
N GLU A 79 5.98 7.00 10.54
CA GLU A 79 7.33 6.45 10.79
C GLU A 79 8.16 6.31 9.52
N LYS A 80 7.51 6.02 8.40
CA LYS A 80 8.16 5.76 7.11
C LYS A 80 8.03 6.91 6.11
N LYS A 81 7.56 8.09 6.54
CA LYS A 81 7.19 9.20 5.66
C LYS A 81 8.29 9.59 4.68
N ASP A 82 9.54 9.67 5.13
CA ASP A 82 10.64 10.15 4.29
C ASP A 82 10.97 9.17 3.15
N ILE A 83 10.92 7.86 3.41
CA ILE A 83 11.16 6.86 2.36
C ILE A 83 9.97 6.75 1.41
N LEU A 84 8.74 6.83 1.92
CA LEU A 84 7.53 6.80 1.11
C LEU A 84 7.45 8.02 0.19
N ALA A 85 7.71 9.22 0.71
CA ALA A 85 7.75 10.44 -0.09
C ALA A 85 8.84 10.39 -1.17
N LYS A 86 10.00 9.81 -0.86
CA LYS A 86 11.08 9.63 -1.84
C LYS A 86 10.68 8.67 -2.95
N TRP A 87 10.04 7.55 -2.64
CA TRP A 87 9.55 6.62 -3.67
C TRP A 87 8.46 7.28 -4.53
N MET A 88 7.54 8.00 -3.91
CA MET A 88 6.52 8.76 -4.63
C MET A 88 7.14 9.81 -5.58
N ALA A 89 8.17 10.54 -5.13
CA ALA A 89 8.89 11.48 -5.99
C ALA A 89 9.55 10.77 -7.18
N LEU A 90 10.14 9.61 -6.99
CA LEU A 90 10.79 8.83 -8.05
C LEU A 90 9.79 8.24 -9.05
N GLU A 91 8.65 7.72 -8.57
CA GLU A 91 7.68 7.04 -9.43
C GLU A 91 6.74 8.01 -10.17
N VAL A 92 6.44 9.16 -9.57
CA VAL A 92 5.45 10.13 -10.09
C VAL A 92 6.12 11.40 -10.63
N GLY A 93 7.39 11.61 -10.33
CA GLY A 93 8.15 12.79 -10.77
C GLY A 93 7.77 14.09 -10.08
N LYS A 94 7.11 14.04 -8.92
CA LYS A 94 6.71 15.23 -8.15
C LYS A 94 7.81 15.72 -7.21
N PRO A 95 7.77 17.01 -6.78
CA PRO A 95 8.67 17.53 -5.77
C PRO A 95 8.57 16.74 -4.45
N LEU A 96 9.70 16.50 -3.78
CA LEU A 96 9.74 15.76 -2.52
C LEU A 96 8.87 16.39 -1.42
N THR A 97 8.77 17.72 -1.41
CA THR A 97 7.91 18.45 -0.46
C THR A 97 6.43 18.14 -0.64
N GLU A 98 5.97 17.98 -1.88
CA GLU A 98 4.60 17.55 -2.17
C GLU A 98 4.38 16.09 -1.79
N GLY A 99 5.34 15.21 -2.09
CA GLY A 99 5.32 13.83 -1.64
C GLY A 99 5.21 13.70 -0.12
N LEU A 100 5.95 14.51 0.64
CA LEU A 100 5.84 14.55 2.10
C LEU A 100 4.47 15.03 2.59
N ALA A 101 3.89 16.03 1.95
CA ALA A 101 2.56 16.52 2.28
C ALA A 101 1.49 15.44 2.03
N GLU A 102 1.56 14.74 0.91
CA GLU A 102 0.62 13.65 0.58
C GLU A 102 0.74 12.44 1.50
N VAL A 103 1.96 12.05 1.87
CA VAL A 103 2.17 10.95 2.83
C VAL A 103 1.60 11.31 4.20
N ASN A 104 1.80 12.53 4.68
CA ASN A 104 1.19 12.98 5.93
C ASN A 104 -0.34 13.02 5.83
N GLY A 105 -0.89 13.59 4.76
CA GLY A 105 -2.34 13.61 4.52
C GLY A 105 -2.93 12.20 4.43
N SER A 106 -2.20 11.24 3.84
CA SER A 106 -2.62 9.84 3.84
C SER A 106 -2.72 9.27 5.26
N ALA A 107 -1.73 9.54 6.11
CA ALA A 107 -1.77 9.11 7.51
C ALA A 107 -2.96 9.72 8.26
N ASP A 108 -3.26 11.01 8.03
CA ASP A 108 -4.39 11.70 8.64
C ASP A 108 -5.74 11.11 8.22
N ILE A 109 -5.86 10.70 6.93
CA ILE A 109 -7.05 9.99 6.44
C ILE A 109 -7.24 8.64 7.15
N PHE A 110 -6.16 7.86 7.32
CA PHE A 110 -6.24 6.61 8.08
C PHE A 110 -6.64 6.86 9.53
N GLU A 111 -6.08 7.87 10.18
CA GLU A 111 -6.42 8.22 11.56
C GLU A 111 -7.88 8.64 11.70
N TRP A 112 -8.37 9.50 10.78
CA TRP A 112 -9.78 9.88 10.73
C TRP A 112 -10.70 8.66 10.60
N ASN A 113 -10.41 7.76 9.66
CA ASN A 113 -11.21 6.54 9.47
C ASN A 113 -11.13 5.58 10.67
N ALA A 114 -10.03 5.57 11.43
CA ALA A 114 -9.95 4.82 12.67
C ALA A 114 -10.98 5.31 13.71
N GLU A 115 -11.19 6.63 13.81
CA GLU A 115 -12.22 7.21 14.69
C GLU A 115 -13.63 6.94 14.16
N GLU A 116 -13.85 7.09 12.84
CA GLU A 116 -15.16 6.84 12.23
C GLU A 116 -15.58 5.36 12.35
N THR A 117 -14.64 4.42 12.34
CA THR A 117 -14.89 3.00 12.52
C THR A 117 -15.65 2.69 13.83
N LYS A 118 -15.45 3.49 14.89
CA LYS A 118 -16.13 3.33 16.18
C LYS A 118 -17.58 3.79 16.17
N ARG A 119 -17.99 4.57 15.17
CA ARG A 119 -19.33 5.16 15.06
C ARG A 119 -20.29 4.33 14.22
N ILE A 120 -19.81 3.26 13.58
CA ILE A 120 -20.63 2.33 12.80
C ILE A 120 -21.25 1.32 13.79
N TYR A 121 -22.55 1.41 13.97
CA TYR A 121 -23.36 0.56 14.84
C TYR A 121 -24.05 -0.53 14.02
#